data_2aac66c3acd61e26e6e9d3a2899d848c
#
_entry.id   2aac66c3acd61e26e6e9d3a2899d848c
#
_cell.length_a   1.000
_cell.length_b   1.000
_cell.length_c   1.000
_cell.angle_alpha   90.00
_cell.angle_beta   90.00
_cell.angle_gamma   90.00
#
_symmetry.space_group_name_H-M   'P 1'
#
loop_
_entity.id
_entity.type
_entity.pdbx_description
1 polymer ?
#
loop_
_entity_poly.entity_id
_entity_poly.type
_entity_poly.pdbx_seq_one_letter_code
_entity_poly.pdbx_strand_id
1 'polypeptide(L)'
;MRQDIEASVIGGLLIGGLTPTASDVLATLEPEAFSIPIYRKAFEVIRKQARNRNLIDGLMVAEECGDEYATAVMMTARSCPSAANLKGYAGMVADSYQRRQVLQLLDEMREPISNGTLDASGRAMDDLVKRLSAIRKPRDEVKPVRLGEIISDYTDTLDRRLRNGEESDTLKTGIEELDAITGG
;
A
#
# COMPACT_ATOMS: atom_id res chain seq x y z
N MET A 1 6.87 10.42 16.19
CA MET A 1 6.62 9.05 15.67
C MET A 1 6.10 9.00 14.22
N ARG A 2 5.00 9.63 13.79
CA ARG A 2 4.60 9.65 12.36
C ARG A 2 5.56 10.45 11.48
N GLN A 3 6.01 11.60 11.97
CA GLN A 3 6.97 12.46 11.28
C GLN A 3 8.31 11.75 11.04
N ASP A 4 8.74 10.94 11.99
CA ASP A 4 9.99 10.20 11.91
C ASP A 4 9.94 9.11 10.83
N ILE A 5 8.75 8.51 10.59
CA ILE A 5 8.57 7.48 9.56
C ILE A 5 8.60 8.09 8.16
N GLU A 6 7.89 9.22 7.95
CA GLU A 6 7.92 9.95 6.67
C GLU A 6 9.35 10.43 6.37
N ALA A 7 10.02 11.00 7.38
CA ALA A 7 11.42 11.38 7.29
C ALA A 7 12.34 10.21 6.92
N SER A 8 12.08 9.02 7.51
CA SER A 8 12.88 7.82 7.22
C SER A 8 12.70 7.31 5.80
N VAL A 9 11.50 7.46 5.21
CA VAL A 9 11.30 7.14 3.78
C VAL A 9 12.08 8.09 2.89
N ILE A 10 11.95 9.40 3.10
CA ILE A 10 12.66 10.41 2.30
C ILE A 10 14.17 10.26 2.48
N GLY A 11 14.64 10.20 3.74
CA GLY A 11 16.08 10.00 4.04
C GLY A 11 16.61 8.71 3.43
N GLY A 12 15.87 7.61 3.53
CA GLY A 12 16.24 6.32 2.94
C GLY A 12 16.38 6.37 1.42
N LEU A 13 15.48 7.08 0.71
CA LEU A 13 15.57 7.31 -0.73
C LEU A 13 16.81 8.16 -1.09
N LEU A 14 17.07 9.22 -0.31
CA LEU A 14 18.18 10.13 -0.57
C LEU A 14 19.55 9.49 -0.35
N ILE A 15 19.73 8.67 0.70
CA ILE A 15 21.01 8.01 1.00
C ILE A 15 21.19 6.70 0.24
N GLY A 16 20.11 5.97 -0.05
CA GLY A 16 20.13 4.68 -0.76
C GLY A 16 20.21 4.83 -2.27
N GLY A 17 19.83 5.98 -2.81
CA GLY A 17 19.76 6.21 -4.25
C GLY A 17 18.70 5.35 -4.93
N LEU A 18 18.78 5.23 -6.25
CA LEU A 18 17.82 4.46 -7.06
C LEU A 18 18.17 2.97 -7.05
N THR A 19 17.67 2.25 -6.07
CA THR A 19 17.73 0.78 -5.96
C THR A 19 16.44 0.14 -6.45
N PRO A 20 16.38 -1.20 -6.71
CA PRO A 20 15.13 -1.89 -7.00
C PRO A 20 14.03 -1.62 -5.95
N THR A 21 14.38 -1.66 -4.66
CA THR A 21 13.46 -1.32 -3.56
C THR A 21 12.98 0.13 -3.64
N ALA A 22 13.87 1.09 -3.95
CA ALA A 22 13.49 2.48 -4.13
C ALA A 22 12.54 2.64 -5.32
N SER A 23 12.78 1.94 -6.44
CA SER A 23 11.90 1.95 -7.60
C SER A 23 10.50 1.41 -7.26
N ASP A 24 10.41 0.32 -6.50
CA ASP A 24 9.14 -0.23 -6.03
C ASP A 24 8.39 0.79 -5.15
N VAL A 25 9.08 1.45 -4.21
CA VAL A 25 8.50 2.47 -3.34
C VAL A 25 8.00 3.67 -4.14
N LEU A 26 8.77 4.14 -5.13
CA LEU A 26 8.39 5.26 -6.00
C LEU A 26 7.22 4.91 -6.94
N ALA A 27 7.02 3.63 -7.25
CA ALA A 27 5.90 3.16 -8.05
C ALA A 27 4.61 2.99 -7.24
N THR A 28 4.74 2.62 -5.95
CA THR A 28 3.59 2.27 -5.10
C THR A 28 3.06 3.41 -4.25
N LEU A 29 3.92 4.35 -3.82
CA LEU A 29 3.52 5.51 -3.05
C LEU A 29 3.16 6.69 -3.94
N GLU A 30 2.14 7.44 -3.54
CA GLU A 30 1.81 8.72 -4.12
C GLU A 30 2.30 9.87 -3.20
N PRO A 31 2.58 11.06 -3.75
CA PRO A 31 3.03 12.22 -2.94
C PRO A 31 2.06 12.57 -1.81
N GLU A 32 0.76 12.39 -2.04
CA GLU A 32 -0.33 12.64 -1.08
C GLU A 32 -0.28 11.70 0.14
N ALA A 33 0.49 10.61 0.04
CA ALA A 33 0.74 9.72 1.17
C ALA A 33 1.49 10.43 2.32
N PHE A 34 2.27 11.45 1.99
CA PHE A 34 3.00 12.26 2.97
C PHE A 34 2.12 13.36 3.55
N SER A 35 2.01 13.39 4.87
CA SER A 35 1.23 14.41 5.59
C SER A 35 1.96 15.74 5.72
N ILE A 36 3.29 15.70 5.69
CA ILE A 36 4.16 16.87 5.88
C ILE A 36 4.52 17.46 4.52
N PRO A 37 4.25 18.77 4.27
CA PRO A 37 4.44 19.39 2.96
C PRO A 37 5.85 19.23 2.38
N ILE A 38 6.88 19.36 3.22
CA ILE A 38 8.27 19.20 2.80
C ILE A 38 8.55 17.78 2.27
N TYR A 39 8.04 16.74 2.94
CA TYR A 39 8.26 15.35 2.51
C TYR A 39 7.47 15.02 1.26
N ARG A 40 6.27 15.57 1.12
CA ARG A 40 5.49 15.49 -0.11
C ARG A 40 6.26 16.09 -1.29
N LYS A 41 6.75 17.30 -1.12
CA LYS A 41 7.54 18.00 -2.15
C LYS A 41 8.84 17.24 -2.48
N ALA A 42 9.57 16.79 -1.47
CA ALA A 42 10.79 16.01 -1.68
C ALA A 42 10.50 14.72 -2.45
N PHE A 43 9.41 14.01 -2.12
CA PHE A 43 9.03 12.79 -2.81
C PHE A 43 8.65 13.04 -4.27
N GLU A 44 7.92 14.11 -4.58
CA GLU A 44 7.63 14.53 -5.96
C GLU A 44 8.90 14.75 -6.78
N VAL A 45 9.87 15.48 -6.21
CA VAL A 45 11.14 15.77 -6.87
C VAL A 45 11.96 14.50 -7.06
N ILE A 46 12.07 13.64 -6.04
CA ILE A 46 12.76 12.35 -6.13
C ILE A 46 12.14 11.49 -7.24
N ARG A 47 10.80 11.38 -7.28
CA ARG A 47 10.07 10.62 -8.31
C ARG A 47 10.32 11.16 -9.72
N LYS A 48 10.37 12.48 -9.87
CA LYS A 48 10.70 13.15 -11.13
C LYS A 48 12.14 12.87 -11.57
N GLN A 49 13.12 12.95 -10.67
CA GLN A 49 14.52 12.65 -10.97
C GLN A 49 14.69 11.17 -11.36
N ALA A 50 14.11 10.25 -10.60
CA ALA A 50 14.17 8.83 -10.89
C ALA A 50 13.62 8.53 -12.30
N ARG A 51 12.51 9.14 -12.70
CA ARG A 51 11.91 8.96 -14.03
C ARG A 51 12.74 9.56 -15.15
N ASN A 52 13.23 10.78 -14.96
CA ASN A 52 13.84 11.55 -16.05
C ASN A 52 15.33 11.31 -16.20
N ARG A 53 16.01 11.00 -15.11
CA ARG A 53 17.48 10.91 -15.05
C ARG A 53 17.99 9.54 -14.61
N ASN A 54 17.11 8.63 -14.24
CA ASN A 54 17.43 7.29 -13.72
C ASN A 54 18.39 7.33 -12.53
N LEU A 55 18.30 8.35 -11.69
CA LEU A 55 19.09 8.52 -10.47
C LEU A 55 18.31 9.27 -9.39
N ILE A 56 18.80 9.20 -8.15
CA ILE A 56 18.36 10.03 -7.03
C ILE A 56 19.62 10.68 -6.47
N ASP A 57 19.71 12.01 -6.54
CA ASP A 57 20.80 12.80 -5.99
C ASP A 57 20.26 13.79 -4.96
N GLY A 58 20.71 13.63 -3.71
CA GLY A 58 20.19 14.40 -2.58
C GLY A 58 20.44 15.91 -2.68
N LEU A 59 21.56 16.33 -3.27
CA LEU A 59 21.86 17.75 -3.44
C LEU A 59 20.92 18.37 -4.50
N MET A 60 20.75 17.68 -5.61
CA MET A 60 19.84 18.14 -6.69
C MET A 60 18.39 18.13 -6.22
N VAL A 61 17.97 17.14 -5.39
CA VAL A 61 16.64 17.12 -4.79
C VAL A 61 16.44 18.32 -3.88
N ALA A 62 17.41 18.64 -3.04
CA ALA A 62 17.35 19.80 -2.15
C ALA A 62 17.21 21.10 -2.93
N GLU A 63 18.00 21.29 -3.99
CA GLU A 63 17.96 22.46 -4.88
C GLU A 63 16.59 22.57 -5.61
N GLU A 64 16.08 21.48 -6.19
CA GLU A 64 14.79 21.45 -6.87
C GLU A 64 13.59 21.62 -5.93
N CYS A 65 13.75 21.33 -4.61
CA CYS A 65 12.71 21.61 -3.62
C CYS A 65 12.57 23.10 -3.30
N GLY A 66 13.61 23.89 -3.58
CA GLY A 66 13.68 25.32 -3.31
C GLY A 66 14.33 25.65 -1.95
N ASP A 67 14.80 26.89 -1.82
CA ASP A 67 15.59 27.35 -0.67
C ASP A 67 14.88 27.13 0.68
N GLU A 68 13.56 27.26 0.69
CA GLU A 68 12.74 27.05 1.89
C GLU A 68 12.91 25.62 2.47
N TYR A 69 13.02 24.61 1.60
CA TYR A 69 13.08 23.20 2.01
C TYR A 69 14.47 22.56 1.91
N ALA A 70 15.38 23.18 1.19
CA ALA A 70 16.69 22.61 0.88
C ALA A 70 17.46 22.15 2.13
N THR A 71 17.55 23.01 3.15
CA THR A 71 18.25 22.70 4.41
C THR A 71 17.60 21.53 5.13
N ALA A 72 16.26 21.50 5.21
CA ALA A 72 15.55 20.46 5.93
C ALA A 72 15.60 19.11 5.18
N VAL A 73 15.57 19.10 3.84
CA VAL A 73 15.79 17.90 3.03
C VAL A 73 17.18 17.32 3.27
N MET A 74 18.22 18.15 3.27
CA MET A 74 19.59 17.72 3.55
C MET A 74 19.77 17.21 4.98
N MET A 75 19.12 17.85 5.96
CA MET A 75 19.12 17.36 7.34
C MET A 75 18.41 16.01 7.48
N THR A 76 17.29 15.82 6.74
CA THR A 76 16.56 14.54 6.70
C THR A 76 17.46 13.41 6.17
N ALA A 77 18.21 13.67 5.10
CA ALA A 77 19.18 12.70 4.59
C ALA A 77 20.28 12.38 5.63
N ARG A 78 20.84 13.38 6.30
CA ARG A 78 21.89 13.20 7.31
C ARG A 78 21.43 12.48 8.58
N SER A 79 20.19 12.70 9.00
CA SER A 79 19.62 12.08 10.21
C SER A 79 19.09 10.67 9.97
N CYS A 80 18.99 10.21 8.72
CA CYS A 80 18.55 8.86 8.39
C CYS A 80 19.70 7.87 8.60
N PRO A 81 19.57 6.89 9.53
CA PRO A 81 20.68 6.00 9.86
C PRO A 81 20.93 4.93 8.79
N SER A 82 19.90 4.55 8.01
CA SER A 82 20.01 3.48 7.02
C SER A 82 18.82 3.45 6.06
N ALA A 83 19.08 3.09 4.80
CA ALA A 83 18.06 2.78 3.79
C ALA A 83 17.56 1.32 3.86
N ALA A 84 18.13 0.47 4.71
CA ALA A 84 17.86 -0.97 4.73
C ALA A 84 16.37 -1.31 4.97
N ASN A 85 15.66 -0.50 5.75
CA ASN A 85 14.26 -0.74 6.09
C ASN A 85 13.26 0.15 5.29
N LEU A 86 13.70 0.70 4.16
CA LEU A 86 12.91 1.60 3.32
C LEU A 86 11.52 1.04 2.98
N LYS A 87 11.44 -0.24 2.59
CA LYS A 87 10.17 -0.91 2.26
C LYS A 87 9.21 -0.98 3.45
N GLY A 88 9.75 -1.27 4.64
CA GLY A 88 8.93 -1.30 5.87
C GLY A 88 8.34 0.06 6.21
N TYR A 89 9.15 1.12 6.16
CA TYR A 89 8.67 2.48 6.41
C TYR A 89 7.69 2.96 5.35
N ALA A 90 7.93 2.65 4.08
CA ALA A 90 7.02 2.95 2.98
C ALA A 90 5.64 2.29 3.19
N GLY A 91 5.60 1.04 3.63
CA GLY A 91 4.36 0.34 4.00
C GLY A 91 3.60 1.05 5.12
N MET A 92 4.31 1.53 6.16
CA MET A 92 3.69 2.28 7.25
C MET A 92 3.13 3.64 6.80
N VAL A 93 3.80 4.34 5.86
CA VAL A 93 3.28 5.57 5.24
C VAL A 93 2.03 5.28 4.43
N ALA A 94 2.02 4.22 3.61
CA ALA A 94 0.87 3.79 2.83
C ALA A 94 -0.34 3.45 3.72
N ASP A 95 -0.14 2.66 4.79
CA ASP A 95 -1.19 2.32 5.76
C ASP A 95 -1.76 3.58 6.45
N SER A 96 -0.89 4.53 6.80
CA SER A 96 -1.31 5.79 7.42
C SER A 96 -2.11 6.66 6.44
N TYR A 97 -1.73 6.69 5.18
CA TYR A 97 -2.45 7.39 4.12
C TYR A 97 -3.84 6.79 3.90
N GLN A 98 -3.91 5.47 3.76
CA GLN A 98 -5.18 4.75 3.60
C GLN A 98 -6.16 5.07 4.75
N ARG A 99 -5.67 5.07 6.01
CA ARG A 99 -6.49 5.45 7.17
C ARG A 99 -7.00 6.89 7.09
N ARG A 100 -6.15 7.84 6.65
CA ARG A 100 -6.58 9.24 6.45
C ARG A 100 -7.67 9.35 5.39
N GLN A 101 -7.51 8.66 4.25
CA GLN A 101 -8.51 8.65 3.18
C GLN A 101 -9.86 8.10 3.68
N VAL A 102 -9.84 7.00 4.44
CA VAL A 102 -11.07 6.43 5.02
C VAL A 102 -11.74 7.40 5.98
N LEU A 103 -10.97 8.02 6.90
CA LEU A 103 -11.52 8.97 7.85
C LEU A 103 -12.11 10.19 7.17
N GLN A 104 -11.41 10.74 6.18
CA GLN A 104 -11.91 11.86 5.38
C GLN A 104 -13.20 11.50 4.65
N LEU A 105 -13.27 10.32 4.04
CA LEU A 105 -14.46 9.84 3.34
C LEU A 105 -15.65 9.69 4.30
N LEU A 106 -15.42 9.17 5.51
CA LEU A 106 -16.46 9.05 6.52
C LEU A 106 -16.98 10.42 6.98
N ASP A 107 -16.09 11.40 7.13
CA ASP A 107 -16.48 12.77 7.49
C ASP A 107 -17.26 13.45 6.35
N GLU A 108 -16.85 13.26 5.10
CA GLU A 108 -17.56 13.78 3.91
C GLU A 108 -18.97 13.19 3.77
N MET A 109 -19.14 11.90 4.10
CA MET A 109 -20.42 11.19 3.94
C MET A 109 -21.36 11.32 5.15
N ARG A 110 -20.88 11.84 6.27
CA ARG A 110 -21.66 11.98 7.51
C ARG A 110 -22.93 12.78 7.29
N GLU A 111 -22.81 13.98 6.74
CA GLU A 111 -23.94 14.90 6.58
C GLU A 111 -24.96 14.43 5.52
N PRO A 112 -24.56 14.02 4.30
CA PRO A 112 -25.48 13.48 3.32
C PRO A 112 -26.26 12.26 3.80
N ILE A 113 -25.65 11.40 4.61
CA ILE A 113 -26.32 10.20 5.16
C ILE A 113 -27.27 10.59 6.29
N SER A 114 -26.90 11.50 7.18
CA SER A 114 -27.69 11.84 8.38
C SER A 114 -28.85 12.75 8.09
N ASN A 115 -28.70 13.73 7.18
CA ASN A 115 -29.63 14.83 6.97
C ASN A 115 -30.28 14.81 5.58
N GLY A 116 -29.88 13.85 4.70
CA GLY A 116 -30.43 13.72 3.37
C GLY A 116 -31.86 13.15 3.34
N THR A 117 -32.55 13.35 2.23
CA THR A 117 -33.79 12.58 1.94
C THR A 117 -33.44 11.09 1.81
N LEU A 118 -34.46 10.22 1.90
CA LEU A 118 -34.25 8.77 1.81
C LEU A 118 -33.45 8.36 0.56
N ASP A 119 -33.79 8.94 -0.61
CA ASP A 119 -33.09 8.69 -1.86
C ASP A 119 -31.66 9.27 -1.88
N ALA A 120 -31.44 10.43 -1.27
CA ALA A 120 -30.11 11.03 -1.17
C ALA A 120 -29.19 10.24 -0.23
N SER A 121 -29.72 9.80 0.90
CA SER A 121 -28.98 8.95 1.85
C SER A 121 -28.63 7.58 1.22
N GLY A 122 -29.54 6.96 0.47
CA GLY A 122 -29.27 5.73 -0.26
C GLY A 122 -28.12 5.88 -1.26
N ARG A 123 -28.17 6.92 -2.10
CA ARG A 123 -27.06 7.21 -3.04
C ARG A 123 -25.73 7.51 -2.35
N ALA A 124 -25.75 8.21 -1.22
CA ALA A 124 -24.55 8.49 -0.44
C ALA A 124 -23.93 7.22 0.15
N MET A 125 -24.76 6.27 0.59
CA MET A 125 -24.30 4.95 1.06
C MET A 125 -23.65 4.13 -0.06
N ASP A 126 -24.26 4.10 -1.25
CA ASP A 126 -23.72 3.40 -2.41
C ASP A 126 -22.36 4.01 -2.84
N ASP A 127 -22.25 5.34 -2.85
CA ASP A 127 -21.00 6.04 -3.14
C ASP A 127 -19.93 5.74 -2.09
N LEU A 128 -20.29 5.72 -0.81
CA LEU A 128 -19.40 5.35 0.29
C LEU A 128 -18.82 3.94 0.08
N VAL A 129 -19.66 2.95 -0.21
CA VAL A 129 -19.21 1.56 -0.45
C VAL A 129 -18.27 1.49 -1.64
N LYS A 130 -18.61 2.16 -2.74
CA LYS A 130 -17.79 2.21 -3.96
C LYS A 130 -16.41 2.84 -3.69
N ARG A 131 -16.37 3.98 -3.01
CA ARG A 131 -15.13 4.70 -2.70
C ARG A 131 -14.28 3.96 -1.67
N LEU A 132 -14.88 3.34 -0.65
CA LEU A 132 -14.18 2.48 0.31
C LEU A 132 -13.52 1.28 -0.37
N SER A 133 -14.21 0.65 -1.30
CA SER A 133 -13.67 -0.47 -2.07
C SER A 133 -12.48 -0.05 -2.94
N ALA A 134 -12.48 1.17 -3.48
CA ALA A 134 -11.38 1.72 -4.24
C ALA A 134 -10.15 2.06 -3.39
N ILE A 135 -10.36 2.53 -2.15
CA ILE A 135 -9.27 2.82 -1.18
C ILE A 135 -8.60 1.52 -0.72
N ARG A 136 -9.39 0.47 -0.51
CA ARG A 136 -8.90 -0.84 -0.09
C ARG A 136 -8.23 -1.55 -1.26
N LYS A 137 -6.98 -1.20 -1.57
CA LYS A 137 -6.17 -2.03 -2.46
C LYS A 137 -6.06 -3.42 -1.82
N PRO A 138 -6.27 -4.51 -2.59
CA PRO A 138 -6.01 -5.85 -2.06
C PRO A 138 -4.57 -5.88 -1.55
N ARG A 139 -4.38 -6.28 -0.29
CA ARG A 139 -3.04 -6.47 0.31
C ARG A 139 -2.25 -7.58 -0.41
N ASP A 140 -2.97 -8.44 -1.08
CA ASP A 140 -2.45 -9.47 -1.95
C ASP A 140 -2.58 -8.99 -3.41
N GLU A 141 -1.59 -8.24 -3.90
CA GLU A 141 -1.24 -8.45 -5.30
C GLU A 141 -0.99 -9.95 -5.41
N VAL A 142 -1.84 -10.63 -6.16
CA VAL A 142 -1.59 -12.01 -6.59
C VAL A 142 -0.26 -11.96 -7.32
N LYS A 143 0.84 -12.14 -6.58
CA LYS A 143 2.15 -12.27 -7.20
C LYS A 143 2.04 -13.46 -8.13
N PRO A 144 2.43 -13.33 -9.41
CA PRO A 144 2.47 -14.48 -10.28
C PRO A 144 3.39 -15.52 -9.62
N VAL A 145 2.80 -16.54 -9.04
CA VAL A 145 3.51 -17.68 -8.45
C VAL A 145 3.93 -18.58 -9.60
N ARG A 146 5.14 -19.07 -9.57
CA ARG A 146 5.61 -20.04 -10.60
C ARG A 146 4.72 -21.27 -10.55
N LEU A 147 4.30 -21.74 -11.73
CA LEU A 147 3.44 -22.92 -11.84
C LEU A 147 4.01 -24.13 -11.05
N GLY A 148 5.34 -24.29 -11.03
CA GLY A 148 6.01 -25.32 -10.26
C GLY A 148 5.79 -25.24 -8.74
N GLU A 149 5.73 -24.04 -8.17
CA GLU A 149 5.44 -23.82 -6.75
C GLU A 149 3.99 -24.18 -6.44
N ILE A 150 3.05 -23.79 -7.31
CA ILE A 150 1.62 -24.16 -7.15
C ILE A 150 1.42 -25.67 -7.24
N ILE A 151 2.09 -26.34 -8.17
CA ILE A 151 2.01 -27.80 -8.31
C ILE A 151 2.60 -28.49 -7.09
N SER A 152 3.74 -28.02 -6.57
CA SER A 152 4.36 -28.57 -5.34
C SER A 152 3.42 -28.45 -4.14
N ASP A 153 2.88 -27.28 -3.87
CA ASP A 153 1.96 -27.02 -2.76
C ASP A 153 0.66 -27.84 -2.89
N TYR A 154 0.17 -27.99 -4.12
CA TYR A 154 -1.02 -28.82 -4.39
C TYR A 154 -0.74 -30.29 -4.15
N THR A 155 0.42 -30.81 -4.60
CA THR A 155 0.83 -32.19 -4.39
C THR A 155 1.01 -32.50 -2.91
N ASP A 156 1.64 -31.59 -2.15
CA ASP A 156 1.81 -31.74 -0.70
C ASP A 156 0.47 -31.74 0.03
N THR A 157 -0.48 -30.94 -0.47
CA THR A 157 -1.84 -30.90 0.09
C THR A 157 -2.59 -32.20 -0.18
N LEU A 158 -2.47 -32.75 -1.40
CA LEU A 158 -3.06 -34.05 -1.74
C LEU A 158 -2.46 -35.18 -0.93
N ASP A 159 -1.13 -35.23 -0.77
CA ASP A 159 -0.43 -36.22 0.04
C ASP A 159 -0.87 -36.17 1.51
N ARG A 160 -1.05 -34.98 2.06
CA ARG A 160 -1.54 -34.78 3.42
C ARG A 160 -2.96 -35.28 3.59
N ARG A 161 -3.85 -35.00 2.63
CA ARG A 161 -5.25 -35.49 2.63
C ARG A 161 -5.30 -37.01 2.53
N LEU A 162 -4.50 -37.61 1.66
CA LEU A 162 -4.42 -39.07 1.52
C LEU A 162 -3.91 -39.77 2.77
N ARG A 163 -2.94 -39.19 3.49
CA ARG A 163 -2.36 -39.78 4.72
C ARG A 163 -3.23 -39.60 5.94
N ASN A 164 -3.90 -38.44 6.06
CA ASN A 164 -4.66 -38.08 7.26
C ASN A 164 -6.14 -38.41 7.16
N GLY A 165 -6.65 -38.79 5.97
CA GLY A 165 -8.09 -38.97 5.74
C GLY A 165 -8.90 -37.72 5.98
N GLU A 166 -8.26 -36.52 5.85
CA GLU A 166 -8.94 -35.25 5.99
C GLU A 166 -9.96 -35.06 4.88
N GLU A 167 -11.20 -34.82 5.28
CA GLU A 167 -12.27 -34.43 4.35
C GLU A 167 -11.88 -33.16 3.59
N SER A 168 -12.31 -33.08 2.35
CA SER A 168 -12.09 -31.91 1.48
C SER A 168 -12.58 -30.64 2.19
N ASP A 169 -11.80 -29.56 2.10
CA ASP A 169 -12.11 -28.24 2.68
C ASP A 169 -13.16 -27.50 1.82
N THR A 170 -14.16 -28.25 1.34
CA THR A 170 -15.24 -27.78 0.50
C THR A 170 -16.44 -27.40 1.35
N LEU A 171 -17.13 -26.33 0.97
CA LEU A 171 -18.37 -25.90 1.60
C LEU A 171 -19.47 -26.96 1.33
N LYS A 172 -19.89 -27.65 2.39
CA LYS A 172 -21.02 -28.60 2.30
C LYS A 172 -22.31 -27.84 2.03
N THR A 173 -23.07 -28.29 1.04
CA THR A 173 -24.38 -27.71 0.70
C THR A 173 -25.46 -28.09 1.73
N GLY A 174 -25.18 -29.10 2.56
CA GLY A 174 -26.13 -29.68 3.52
C GLY A 174 -27.11 -30.69 2.90
N ILE A 175 -26.95 -31.02 1.62
CA ILE A 175 -27.70 -32.07 0.93
C ILE A 175 -26.73 -33.24 0.73
N GLU A 176 -26.88 -34.30 1.53
CA GLU A 176 -25.93 -35.42 1.58
C GLU A 176 -25.66 -36.05 0.20
N GLU A 177 -26.71 -36.21 -0.63
CA GLU A 177 -26.58 -36.81 -1.96
C GLU A 177 -25.78 -35.92 -2.92
N LEU A 178 -25.93 -34.60 -2.81
CA LEU A 178 -25.20 -33.65 -3.64
C LEU A 178 -23.74 -33.55 -3.18
N ASP A 179 -23.52 -33.47 -1.88
CA ASP A 179 -22.18 -33.41 -1.28
C ASP A 179 -21.37 -34.66 -1.56
N ALA A 180 -22.01 -35.84 -1.61
CA ALA A 180 -21.38 -37.11 -1.98
C ALA A 180 -20.92 -37.14 -3.46
N ILE A 181 -21.64 -36.48 -4.37
CA ILE A 181 -21.30 -36.41 -5.79
C ILE A 181 -20.25 -35.34 -6.09
N THR A 182 -20.32 -34.20 -5.40
CA THR A 182 -19.47 -33.04 -5.67
C THR A 182 -18.18 -33.03 -4.82
N GLY A 183 -18.12 -33.83 -3.79
CA GLY A 183 -17.04 -33.85 -2.81
C GLY A 183 -17.18 -32.80 -1.71
N GLY A 184 -18.41 -32.32 -1.50
CA GLY A 184 -18.75 -31.31 -0.49
C GLY A 184 -18.94 -29.96 -1.07
#